data_068484fd25d9f7fea9a3cbed57d775f0
#
_entry.id   068484fd25d9f7fea9a3cbed57d775f0
#
_cell.length_a   1.000
_cell.length_b   1.000
_cell.length_c   1.000
_cell.angle_alpha   90.00
_cell.angle_beta   90.00
_cell.angle_gamma   90.00
#
_symmetry.space_group_name_H-M   'P 1'
#
loop_
_entity.id
_entity.type
_entity.pdbx_description
1 polymer ?
#
loop_
_entity_poly.entity_id
_entity_poly.type
_entity_poly.pdbx_seq_one_letter_code
_entity_poly.pdbx_strand_id
1 'polypeptide(L)'
;MMRTVTPLMLAAGVVGAIPSSGRVTLPAVGDAVAVSYGYRLVEPRVAAIEGGVRVPLIVFLHGSGERGSDNEAQLKHFVNDAASDAFQAKNPCFVLAVQCPADERWVEIALDSEGKAKWSEGLKTKASPTRALHAVQLAIDEVMRTKSVDPARVYLTGISMGGFGAFDLAVRTPAKFAAMASICGGGDPSRAGSLRALPVLVAHGIDDPVVPIACSRTMAEAVRAAGGSVTVREYPGVGHEAWPKAYTTEADGVLVWMFAQHKGAAK
;
A
#
# COMPACT_ATOMS: atom_id res chain seq x y z
N MET A 1 42.16 37.83 28.58
CA MET A 1 41.99 37.20 27.26
C MET A 1 41.15 35.92 27.46
N MET A 2 39.84 36.01 27.30
CA MET A 2 38.93 34.85 27.34
C MET A 2 38.81 34.28 25.92
N ARG A 3 39.24 33.03 25.73
CA ARG A 3 39.00 32.30 24.46
C ARG A 3 37.59 31.74 24.48
N THR A 4 36.78 32.29 23.58
CA THR A 4 35.45 31.73 23.24
C THR A 4 35.65 30.46 22.45
N VAL A 5 35.22 29.33 23.04
CA VAL A 5 35.10 28.02 22.34
C VAL A 5 33.76 28.00 21.64
N THR A 6 33.78 28.10 20.32
CA THR A 6 32.60 27.91 19.46
C THR A 6 32.30 26.42 19.42
N PRO A 7 31.07 25.97 19.75
CA PRO A 7 30.72 24.55 19.59
C PRO A 7 30.58 24.24 18.09
N LEU A 8 31.34 23.25 17.66
CA LEU A 8 31.23 22.63 16.34
C LEU A 8 29.86 21.92 16.27
N MET A 9 28.90 22.54 15.56
CA MET A 9 27.68 21.84 15.20
C MET A 9 28.05 20.72 14.22
N LEU A 10 28.09 19.48 14.69
CA LEU A 10 28.04 18.30 13.82
C LEU A 10 26.70 18.36 13.08
N ALA A 11 26.76 18.57 11.78
CA ALA A 11 25.62 18.30 10.90
C ALA A 11 25.32 16.79 11.02
N ALA A 12 24.29 16.45 11.79
CA ALA A 12 23.75 15.10 11.81
C ALA A 12 23.25 14.80 10.39
N GLY A 13 23.99 13.96 9.67
CA GLY A 13 23.53 13.44 8.39
C GLY A 13 22.14 12.83 8.58
N VAL A 14 21.21 13.16 7.68
CA VAL A 14 19.86 12.61 7.66
C VAL A 14 19.98 11.13 7.27
N VAL A 15 20.21 10.28 8.24
CA VAL A 15 20.13 8.81 8.05
C VAL A 15 18.71 8.42 8.37
N GLY A 16 17.90 8.22 7.33
CA GLY A 16 16.55 7.68 7.50
C GLY A 16 16.59 6.33 8.24
N ALA A 17 15.54 6.00 8.98
CA ALA A 17 15.44 4.71 9.65
C ALA A 17 15.50 3.58 8.63
N ILE A 18 16.42 2.62 8.80
CA ILE A 18 16.45 1.40 7.98
C ILE A 18 15.23 0.57 8.38
N PRO A 19 14.30 0.24 7.44
CA PRO A 19 13.15 -0.58 7.77
C PRO A 19 13.57 -1.93 8.34
N SER A 20 12.96 -2.36 9.44
CA SER A 20 13.21 -3.68 10.02
C SER A 20 12.74 -4.79 9.07
N SER A 21 13.38 -5.96 9.14
CA SER A 21 13.09 -7.11 8.30
C SER A 21 12.31 -8.16 9.09
N GLY A 22 11.27 -8.74 8.46
CA GLY A 22 10.51 -9.85 9.02
C GLY A 22 10.10 -10.87 7.96
N ARG A 23 9.50 -11.97 8.38
CA ARG A 23 8.99 -13.02 7.49
C ARG A 23 7.68 -13.57 8.03
N VAL A 24 6.78 -13.87 7.13
CA VAL A 24 5.57 -14.65 7.42
C VAL A 24 5.60 -15.95 6.62
N THR A 25 5.11 -17.02 7.22
CA THR A 25 5.12 -18.34 6.59
C THR A 25 3.70 -18.86 6.45
N LEU A 26 3.30 -19.14 5.23
CA LEU A 26 2.10 -19.92 4.95
C LEU A 26 2.42 -21.40 5.21
N PRO A 27 1.63 -22.09 6.04
CA PRO A 27 1.83 -23.50 6.32
C PRO A 27 1.63 -24.34 5.06
N ALA A 28 2.19 -25.54 5.06
CA ALA A 28 1.89 -26.57 4.07
C ALA A 28 0.39 -26.93 4.10
N VAL A 29 -0.22 -27.07 2.92
CA VAL A 29 -1.62 -27.52 2.78
C VAL A 29 -1.67 -28.63 1.73
N GLY A 30 -2.10 -29.82 2.11
CA GLY A 30 -2.04 -31.01 1.25
C GLY A 30 -0.59 -31.30 0.85
N ASP A 31 -0.34 -31.46 -0.46
CA ASP A 31 1.00 -31.72 -1.01
C ASP A 31 1.84 -30.42 -1.21
N ALA A 32 1.26 -29.25 -0.97
CA ALA A 32 1.97 -27.97 -1.11
C ALA A 32 2.90 -27.73 0.07
N VAL A 33 4.16 -27.36 -0.21
CA VAL A 33 5.15 -27.02 0.83
C VAL A 33 4.86 -25.68 1.49
N ALA A 34 5.33 -25.51 2.73
CA ALA A 34 5.31 -24.22 3.41
C ALA A 34 6.14 -23.20 2.63
N VAL A 35 5.61 -21.96 2.50
CA VAL A 35 6.28 -20.87 1.79
C VAL A 35 6.40 -19.66 2.69
N SER A 36 7.58 -19.06 2.69
CA SER A 36 7.91 -17.91 3.53
C SER A 36 8.09 -16.64 2.68
N TYR A 37 7.41 -15.58 3.07
CA TYR A 37 7.43 -14.27 2.41
C TYR A 37 8.17 -13.28 3.29
N GLY A 38 9.14 -12.58 2.70
CA GLY A 38 9.84 -11.48 3.36
C GLY A 38 8.96 -10.22 3.39
N TYR A 39 9.07 -9.46 4.47
CA TYR A 39 8.52 -8.11 4.53
C TYR A 39 9.51 -7.14 5.14
N ARG A 40 9.32 -5.86 4.86
CA ARG A 40 10.01 -4.75 5.52
C ARG A 40 8.97 -3.91 6.27
N LEU A 41 9.35 -3.46 7.45
CA LEU A 41 8.52 -2.63 8.31
C LEU A 41 9.28 -1.35 8.66
N VAL A 42 8.81 -0.21 8.17
CA VAL A 42 9.20 1.09 8.70
C VAL A 42 8.55 1.26 10.05
N GLU A 43 9.34 1.58 11.06
CA GLU A 43 8.84 1.85 12.42
C GLU A 43 8.89 3.35 12.70
N PRO A 44 7.86 3.91 13.35
CA PRO A 44 7.89 5.31 13.76
C PRO A 44 9.01 5.52 14.76
N ARG A 45 9.48 6.75 14.92
CA ARG A 45 10.50 7.08 15.92
C ARG A 45 9.98 6.77 17.31
N VAL A 46 10.88 6.30 18.18
CA VAL A 46 10.56 5.86 19.55
C VAL A 46 9.75 6.92 20.33
N ALA A 47 10.14 8.20 20.20
CA ALA A 47 9.42 9.31 20.82
C ALA A 47 7.95 9.43 20.45
N ALA A 48 7.56 8.93 19.25
CA ALA A 48 6.17 8.98 18.82
C ALA A 48 5.28 7.89 19.45
N ILE A 49 5.88 6.82 20.00
CA ILE A 49 5.17 5.68 20.61
C ILE A 49 5.42 5.55 22.13
N GLU A 50 6.23 6.44 22.71
CA GLU A 50 6.38 6.53 24.15
C GLU A 50 5.05 6.86 24.83
N GLY A 51 4.84 6.33 26.02
CA GLY A 51 3.57 6.52 26.75
C GLY A 51 2.38 5.71 26.26
N GLY A 52 2.60 4.69 25.39
CA GLY A 52 1.54 3.81 24.89
C GLY A 52 0.71 4.43 23.76
N VAL A 53 1.19 5.48 23.12
CA VAL A 53 0.52 6.09 21.95
C VAL A 53 0.49 5.08 20.80
N ARG A 54 -0.69 4.94 20.20
CA ARG A 54 -0.88 4.13 18.98
C ARG A 54 -0.84 5.01 17.74
N VAL A 55 -0.14 4.56 16.71
CA VAL A 55 0.07 5.29 15.46
C VAL A 55 -0.50 4.53 14.27
N PRO A 56 -0.76 5.19 13.13
CA PRO A 56 -1.26 4.54 11.92
C PRO A 56 -0.36 3.42 11.40
N LEU A 57 -0.97 2.50 10.65
CA LEU A 57 -0.28 1.54 9.80
C LEU A 57 -0.67 1.78 8.34
N ILE A 58 0.32 1.93 7.47
CA ILE A 58 0.15 1.90 6.02
C ILE A 58 0.61 0.54 5.52
N VAL A 59 -0.26 -0.19 4.82
CA VAL A 59 0.08 -1.41 4.10
C VAL A 59 0.31 -1.03 2.64
N PHE A 60 1.51 -1.25 2.14
CA PHE A 60 1.91 -0.91 0.78
C PHE A 60 2.15 -2.17 -0.06
N LEU A 61 1.49 -2.25 -1.21
CA LEU A 61 1.68 -3.30 -2.21
C LEU A 61 2.42 -2.73 -3.43
N HIS A 62 3.59 -3.27 -3.69
CA HIS A 62 4.48 -2.82 -4.77
C HIS A 62 4.00 -3.26 -6.17
N GLY A 63 4.56 -2.68 -7.20
CA GLY A 63 4.31 -3.03 -8.61
C GLY A 63 4.98 -4.33 -9.05
N SER A 64 4.81 -4.70 -10.31
CA SER A 64 5.39 -5.94 -10.84
C SER A 64 6.90 -5.93 -10.94
N GLY A 65 7.52 -4.75 -11.03
CA GLY A 65 8.97 -4.57 -11.15
C GLY A 65 9.76 -4.87 -9.85
N GLU A 66 9.08 -4.84 -8.70
CA GLU A 66 9.68 -5.04 -7.39
C GLU A 66 9.50 -6.47 -6.85
N ARG A 67 8.97 -7.38 -7.67
CA ARG A 67 8.87 -8.81 -7.33
C ARG A 67 10.26 -9.40 -7.18
N GLY A 68 10.39 -10.36 -6.26
CA GLY A 68 11.67 -11.00 -5.99
C GLY A 68 11.70 -11.73 -4.66
N SER A 69 12.93 -11.96 -4.18
CA SER A 69 13.20 -12.64 -2.90
C SER A 69 14.32 -11.95 -2.10
N ASP A 70 14.79 -10.80 -2.56
CA ASP A 70 15.86 -10.02 -1.91
C ASP A 70 15.38 -9.27 -0.67
N ASN A 71 14.06 -9.14 -0.51
CA ASN A 71 13.42 -8.36 0.55
C ASN A 71 13.87 -6.88 0.58
N GLU A 72 14.21 -6.32 -0.57
CA GLU A 72 14.74 -4.97 -0.76
C GLU A 72 14.00 -4.20 -1.86
N ALA A 73 13.70 -4.84 -3.00
CA ALA A 73 13.13 -4.17 -4.16
C ALA A 73 11.80 -3.47 -3.85
N GLN A 74 10.98 -4.02 -2.95
CA GLN A 74 9.69 -3.43 -2.52
C GLN A 74 9.81 -2.12 -1.75
N LEU A 75 11.02 -1.72 -1.35
CA LEU A 75 11.28 -0.44 -0.68
C LEU A 75 11.27 0.76 -1.62
N LYS A 76 11.41 0.51 -2.92
CA LYS A 76 11.39 1.55 -3.95
C LYS A 76 10.10 2.37 -3.90
N HIS A 77 10.16 3.51 -4.53
CA HIS A 77 9.07 4.44 -4.70
C HIS A 77 8.60 5.05 -3.36
N PHE A 78 7.60 4.51 -2.72
CA PHE A 78 6.97 5.08 -1.54
C PHE A 78 7.69 4.76 -0.22
N VAL A 79 8.15 3.51 -0.03
CA VAL A 79 8.58 3.03 1.30
C VAL A 79 9.84 3.73 1.79
N ASN A 80 10.81 3.96 0.90
CA ASN A 80 12.04 4.69 1.22
C ASN A 80 11.74 6.16 1.60
N ASP A 81 10.81 6.81 0.90
CA ASP A 81 10.41 8.18 1.23
C ASP A 81 9.70 8.22 2.59
N ALA A 82 8.82 7.24 2.86
CA ALA A 82 8.11 7.11 4.13
C ALA A 82 9.04 6.75 5.31
N ALA A 83 10.19 6.14 5.05
CA ALA A 83 11.21 5.86 6.06
C ALA A 83 12.07 7.09 6.40
N SER A 84 11.99 8.16 5.62
CA SER A 84 12.79 9.36 5.86
C SER A 84 12.40 10.05 7.18
N ASP A 85 13.39 10.65 7.82
CA ASP A 85 13.20 11.42 9.05
C ASP A 85 12.20 12.55 8.89
N ALA A 86 12.25 13.23 7.74
CA ALA A 86 11.35 14.33 7.43
C ALA A 86 9.88 13.88 7.33
N PHE A 87 9.64 12.71 6.72
CA PHE A 87 8.30 12.14 6.63
C PHE A 87 7.80 11.69 8.01
N GLN A 88 8.59 10.89 8.73
CA GLN A 88 8.23 10.32 10.02
C GLN A 88 8.03 11.39 11.11
N ALA A 89 8.76 12.51 11.05
CA ALA A 89 8.56 13.63 11.98
C ALA A 89 7.18 14.29 11.81
N LYS A 90 6.66 14.33 10.58
CA LYS A 90 5.34 14.91 10.28
C LYS A 90 4.20 13.89 10.39
N ASN A 91 4.49 12.64 10.04
CA ASN A 91 3.52 11.57 9.89
C ASN A 91 4.02 10.29 10.57
N PRO A 92 4.14 10.26 11.90
CA PRO A 92 4.61 9.06 12.59
C PRO A 92 3.65 7.90 12.31
N CYS A 93 4.15 6.87 11.61
CA CYS A 93 3.36 5.69 11.24
C CYS A 93 4.25 4.48 10.98
N PHE A 94 3.68 3.30 11.10
CA PHE A 94 4.26 2.09 10.53
C PHE A 94 3.99 2.03 9.04
N VAL A 95 4.95 1.50 8.25
CA VAL A 95 4.71 1.14 6.85
C VAL A 95 5.16 -0.29 6.63
N LEU A 96 4.20 -1.15 6.27
CA LEU A 96 4.44 -2.57 6.01
C LEU A 96 4.48 -2.82 4.50
N ALA A 97 5.56 -3.40 4.01
CA ALA A 97 5.75 -3.80 2.62
C ALA A 97 6.20 -5.26 2.53
N VAL A 98 5.30 -6.16 2.16
CA VAL A 98 5.61 -7.55 1.84
C VAL A 98 6.18 -7.62 0.44
N GLN A 99 7.17 -8.49 0.18
CA GLN A 99 7.64 -8.73 -1.17
C GLN A 99 6.91 -9.91 -1.80
N CYS A 100 6.31 -9.70 -2.97
CA CYS A 100 5.73 -10.72 -3.80
C CYS A 100 6.84 -11.47 -4.55
N PRO A 101 6.90 -12.80 -4.55
CA PRO A 101 7.87 -13.57 -5.33
C PRO A 101 7.81 -13.27 -6.84
N ALA A 102 8.91 -13.54 -7.54
CA ALA A 102 9.05 -13.25 -8.96
C ALA A 102 8.04 -14.01 -9.84
N ASP A 103 7.68 -15.21 -9.44
CA ASP A 103 6.74 -16.13 -10.10
C ASP A 103 5.29 -15.99 -9.61
N GLU A 104 5.03 -15.12 -8.64
CA GLU A 104 3.69 -14.85 -8.11
C GLU A 104 3.18 -13.45 -8.46
N ARG A 105 1.91 -13.21 -8.18
CA ARG A 105 1.23 -11.90 -8.32
C ARG A 105 0.28 -11.71 -7.13
N TRP A 106 -0.05 -10.43 -6.84
CA TRP A 106 -1.08 -10.12 -5.83
C TRP A 106 -2.47 -10.62 -6.22
N VAL A 107 -2.76 -10.61 -7.52
CA VAL A 107 -4.04 -11.05 -8.09
C VAL A 107 -3.79 -11.87 -9.34
N GLU A 108 -4.70 -12.76 -9.68
CA GLU A 108 -4.66 -13.44 -10.95
C GLU A 108 -5.30 -12.55 -12.03
N ILE A 109 -4.53 -12.28 -13.07
CA ILE A 109 -4.95 -11.52 -14.26
C ILE A 109 -4.84 -12.46 -15.45
N ALA A 110 -5.88 -12.50 -16.29
CA ALA A 110 -5.80 -13.21 -17.55
C ALA A 110 -4.68 -12.62 -18.44
N LEU A 111 -3.86 -13.49 -19.00
CA LEU A 111 -2.77 -13.11 -19.89
C LEU A 111 -3.08 -13.60 -21.31
N ASP A 112 -2.61 -12.85 -22.29
CA ASP A 112 -2.59 -13.29 -23.69
C ASP A 112 -1.42 -14.27 -23.96
N SER A 113 -1.29 -14.69 -25.22
CA SER A 113 -0.22 -15.60 -25.65
C SER A 113 1.18 -15.00 -25.53
N GLU A 114 1.31 -13.68 -25.41
CA GLU A 114 2.57 -12.96 -25.20
C GLU A 114 2.85 -12.67 -23.73
N GLY A 115 1.96 -13.12 -22.80
CA GLY A 115 2.07 -12.87 -21.38
C GLY A 115 1.65 -11.46 -20.93
N LYS A 116 0.99 -10.69 -21.83
CA LYS A 116 0.43 -9.38 -21.48
C LYS A 116 -0.94 -9.52 -20.84
N ALA A 117 -1.26 -8.61 -19.94
CA ALA A 117 -2.55 -8.62 -19.27
C ALA A 117 -3.70 -8.30 -20.22
N LYS A 118 -4.73 -9.13 -20.19
CA LYS A 118 -5.96 -8.94 -20.97
C LYS A 118 -6.94 -8.05 -20.20
N TRP A 119 -6.73 -6.75 -20.25
CA TRP A 119 -7.55 -5.78 -19.53
C TRP A 119 -9.02 -5.81 -19.95
N SER A 120 -9.32 -6.19 -21.18
CA SER A 120 -10.69 -6.28 -21.72
C SER A 120 -11.55 -7.37 -21.07
N GLU A 121 -10.94 -8.40 -20.52
CA GLU A 121 -11.66 -9.47 -19.81
C GLU A 121 -12.02 -9.07 -18.35
N GLY A 122 -11.48 -7.94 -17.89
CA GLY A 122 -11.64 -7.45 -16.52
C GLY A 122 -10.94 -8.35 -15.50
N LEU A 123 -10.87 -7.88 -14.28
CA LEU A 123 -10.42 -8.68 -13.16
C LEU A 123 -11.64 -9.39 -12.53
N LYS A 124 -11.50 -10.68 -12.24
CA LYS A 124 -12.48 -11.43 -11.44
C LYS A 124 -11.82 -11.95 -10.18
N THR A 125 -12.31 -11.47 -9.04
CA THR A 125 -11.83 -11.92 -7.73
C THR A 125 -12.19 -13.39 -7.52
N LYS A 126 -11.19 -14.26 -7.40
CA LYS A 126 -11.41 -15.67 -7.04
C LYS A 126 -11.89 -15.83 -5.60
N ALA A 127 -12.46 -16.99 -5.27
CA ALA A 127 -12.93 -17.29 -3.92
C ALA A 127 -11.82 -17.17 -2.87
N SER A 128 -10.64 -17.72 -3.16
CA SER A 128 -9.45 -17.60 -2.31
C SER A 128 -8.49 -16.51 -2.81
N PRO A 129 -7.78 -15.82 -1.91
CA PRO A 129 -6.69 -14.94 -2.29
C PRO A 129 -5.54 -15.74 -2.92
N THR A 130 -4.66 -15.07 -3.67
CA THR A 130 -3.36 -15.65 -4.02
C THR A 130 -2.55 -15.90 -2.75
N ARG A 131 -1.53 -16.78 -2.84
CA ARG A 131 -0.63 -17.04 -1.69
C ARG A 131 0.08 -15.77 -1.23
N ALA A 132 0.57 -14.96 -2.18
CA ALA A 132 1.22 -13.69 -1.87
C ALA A 132 0.27 -12.72 -1.15
N LEU A 133 -0.99 -12.62 -1.57
CA LEU A 133 -1.97 -11.76 -0.90
C LEU A 133 -2.38 -12.30 0.48
N HIS A 134 -2.42 -13.62 0.65
CA HIS A 134 -2.64 -14.24 1.97
C HIS A 134 -1.46 -13.95 2.92
N ALA A 135 -0.21 -13.97 2.41
CA ALA A 135 0.95 -13.59 3.20
C ALA A 135 0.87 -12.13 3.69
N VAL A 136 0.33 -11.22 2.87
CA VAL A 136 0.05 -9.83 3.30
C VAL A 136 -0.94 -9.80 4.47
N GLN A 137 -2.01 -10.61 4.43
CA GLN A 137 -2.98 -10.68 5.53
C GLN A 137 -2.32 -11.13 6.83
N LEU A 138 -1.49 -12.17 6.78
CA LEU A 138 -0.74 -12.66 7.95
C LEU A 138 0.24 -11.62 8.48
N ALA A 139 0.95 -10.91 7.60
CA ALA A 139 1.88 -9.85 8.02
C ALA A 139 1.15 -8.69 8.69
N ILE A 140 -0.02 -8.28 8.18
CA ILE A 140 -0.87 -7.28 8.84
C ILE A 140 -1.25 -7.76 10.24
N ASP A 141 -1.75 -8.99 10.38
CA ASP A 141 -2.20 -9.52 11.68
C ASP A 141 -1.04 -9.63 12.68
N GLU A 142 0.15 -10.01 12.23
CA GLU A 142 1.36 -10.02 13.05
C GLU A 142 1.76 -8.63 13.54
N VAL A 143 1.83 -7.65 12.63
CA VAL A 143 2.18 -6.26 12.97
C VAL A 143 1.13 -5.67 13.92
N MET A 144 -0.15 -5.87 13.65
CA MET A 144 -1.24 -5.40 14.52
C MET A 144 -1.18 -6.00 15.92
N ARG A 145 -0.72 -7.24 16.06
CA ARG A 145 -0.59 -7.94 17.34
C ARG A 145 0.66 -7.52 18.12
N THR A 146 1.76 -7.21 17.43
CA THR A 146 3.09 -7.02 18.06
C THR A 146 3.51 -5.57 18.19
N LYS A 147 2.86 -4.64 17.47
CA LYS A 147 3.24 -3.23 17.44
C LYS A 147 2.10 -2.33 17.94
N SER A 148 2.45 -1.12 18.37
CA SER A 148 1.50 -0.11 18.86
C SER A 148 0.72 0.56 17.71
N VAL A 149 0.02 -0.25 16.90
CA VAL A 149 -0.81 0.24 15.78
C VAL A 149 -2.16 0.71 16.29
N ASP A 150 -2.63 1.84 15.77
CA ASP A 150 -4.01 2.30 15.95
C ASP A 150 -4.96 1.52 15.02
N PRO A 151 -5.84 0.66 15.54
CA PRO A 151 -6.73 -0.15 14.72
C PRO A 151 -7.79 0.67 13.95
N ALA A 152 -8.01 1.92 14.33
CA ALA A 152 -8.88 2.84 13.61
C ALA A 152 -8.18 3.55 12.45
N ARG A 153 -6.86 3.42 12.30
CA ARG A 153 -6.05 4.07 11.28
C ARG A 153 -5.12 3.10 10.56
N VAL A 154 -5.68 2.01 10.04
CA VAL A 154 -4.99 1.06 9.15
C VAL A 154 -5.37 1.39 7.71
N TYR A 155 -4.41 1.71 6.90
CA TYR A 155 -4.59 2.13 5.51
C TYR A 155 -3.97 1.13 4.55
N LEU A 156 -4.59 0.98 3.38
CA LEU A 156 -4.10 0.09 2.32
C LEU A 156 -3.83 0.90 1.06
N THR A 157 -2.66 0.72 0.47
CA THR A 157 -2.36 1.34 -0.82
C THR A 157 -1.43 0.46 -1.65
N GLY A 158 -1.37 0.72 -2.95
CA GLY A 158 -0.47 0.02 -3.85
C GLY A 158 -0.43 0.64 -5.24
N ILE A 159 0.63 0.31 -5.97
CA ILE A 159 0.92 0.84 -7.31
C ILE A 159 0.84 -0.26 -8.36
N SER A 160 0.27 0.02 -9.54
CA SER A 160 0.24 -0.91 -10.67
C SER A 160 -0.32 -2.28 -10.25
N MET A 161 0.43 -3.36 -10.36
CA MET A 161 0.07 -4.69 -9.84
C MET A 161 -0.41 -4.62 -8.37
N GLY A 162 0.24 -3.81 -7.54
CA GLY A 162 -0.15 -3.58 -6.14
C GLY A 162 -1.46 -2.81 -6.01
N GLY A 163 -1.80 -1.95 -6.96
CA GLY A 163 -3.10 -1.26 -7.00
C GLY A 163 -4.26 -2.25 -7.21
N PHE A 164 -4.06 -3.27 -8.05
CA PHE A 164 -5.01 -4.39 -8.18
C PHE A 164 -5.05 -5.24 -6.91
N GLY A 165 -3.89 -5.53 -6.31
CA GLY A 165 -3.81 -6.24 -5.03
C GLY A 165 -4.53 -5.51 -3.91
N ALA A 166 -4.44 -4.18 -3.88
CA ALA A 166 -5.13 -3.37 -2.88
C ALA A 166 -6.65 -3.48 -3.03
N PHE A 167 -7.20 -3.46 -4.25
CA PHE A 167 -8.63 -3.71 -4.46
C PHE A 167 -9.04 -5.11 -4.03
N ASP A 168 -8.29 -6.15 -4.44
CA ASP A 168 -8.63 -7.53 -4.08
C ASP A 168 -8.58 -7.77 -2.56
N LEU A 169 -7.57 -7.22 -1.88
CA LEU A 169 -7.47 -7.31 -0.42
C LEU A 169 -8.60 -6.53 0.28
N ALA A 170 -8.92 -5.32 -0.21
CA ALA A 170 -9.96 -4.49 0.36
C ALA A 170 -11.35 -5.13 0.25
N VAL A 171 -11.71 -5.74 -0.88
CA VAL A 171 -13.02 -6.41 -1.04
C VAL A 171 -13.15 -7.67 -0.18
N ARG A 172 -12.03 -8.28 0.22
CA ARG A 172 -12.02 -9.47 1.11
C ARG A 172 -12.13 -9.09 2.58
N THR A 173 -11.48 -8.00 2.99
CA THR A 173 -11.38 -7.61 4.40
C THR A 173 -11.60 -6.11 4.60
N PRO A 174 -12.72 -5.55 4.11
CA PRO A 174 -12.95 -4.10 4.11
C PRO A 174 -12.93 -3.51 5.54
N ALA A 175 -13.41 -4.28 6.52
CA ALA A 175 -13.44 -3.85 7.92
C ALA A 175 -12.05 -3.70 8.58
N LYS A 176 -10.98 -4.23 7.96
CA LYS A 176 -9.61 -4.02 8.48
C LYS A 176 -9.13 -2.60 8.26
N PHE A 177 -9.59 -1.90 7.22
CA PHE A 177 -9.02 -0.66 6.76
C PHE A 177 -9.89 0.56 7.09
N ALA A 178 -9.26 1.69 7.36
CA ALA A 178 -9.89 3.00 7.47
C ALA A 178 -10.10 3.64 6.10
N ALA A 179 -9.19 3.36 5.16
CA ALA A 179 -9.27 3.78 3.76
C ALA A 179 -8.38 2.90 2.88
N MET A 180 -8.65 2.90 1.58
CA MET A 180 -7.76 2.31 0.58
C MET A 180 -7.50 3.27 -0.57
N ALA A 181 -6.29 3.20 -1.14
CA ALA A 181 -5.92 3.95 -2.33
C ALA A 181 -5.25 3.03 -3.37
N SER A 182 -5.72 3.07 -4.61
CA SER A 182 -5.13 2.34 -5.73
C SER A 182 -4.53 3.31 -6.74
N ILE A 183 -3.24 3.15 -7.05
CA ILE A 183 -2.53 3.97 -8.02
C ILE A 183 -2.26 3.14 -9.28
N CYS A 184 -2.73 3.59 -10.44
CA CYS A 184 -2.61 2.92 -11.73
C CYS A 184 -3.04 1.44 -11.67
N GLY A 185 -4.15 1.16 -10.99
CA GLY A 185 -4.67 -0.19 -10.78
C GLY A 185 -6.13 -0.32 -11.16
N GLY A 186 -6.73 -1.42 -10.75
CA GLY A 186 -8.14 -1.74 -10.96
C GLY A 186 -8.57 -2.90 -10.08
N GLY A 187 -9.76 -3.43 -10.29
CA GLY A 187 -10.31 -4.52 -9.50
C GLY A 187 -11.46 -5.23 -10.19
N ASP A 188 -12.20 -6.03 -9.43
CA ASP A 188 -13.41 -6.70 -9.88
C ASP A 188 -14.63 -5.82 -9.56
N PRO A 189 -15.27 -5.20 -10.57
CA PRO A 189 -16.42 -4.32 -10.35
C PRO A 189 -17.61 -5.02 -9.69
N SER A 190 -17.76 -6.35 -9.90
CA SER A 190 -18.84 -7.13 -9.30
C SER A 190 -18.73 -7.22 -7.77
N ARG A 191 -17.56 -6.96 -7.21
CA ARG A 191 -17.28 -6.99 -5.77
C ARG A 191 -17.31 -5.60 -5.11
N ALA A 192 -17.58 -4.55 -5.87
CA ALA A 192 -17.60 -3.16 -5.38
C ALA A 192 -18.54 -2.94 -4.19
N GLY A 193 -19.63 -3.72 -4.09
CA GLY A 193 -20.56 -3.69 -2.95
C GLY A 193 -19.88 -3.91 -1.60
N SER A 194 -18.80 -4.70 -1.54
CA SER A 194 -18.02 -4.91 -0.32
C SER A 194 -17.32 -3.65 0.17
N LEU A 195 -17.09 -2.67 -0.71
CA LEU A 195 -16.39 -1.42 -0.40
C LEU A 195 -17.32 -0.28 0.02
N ARG A 196 -18.63 -0.53 0.15
CA ARG A 196 -19.64 0.51 0.44
C ARG A 196 -19.29 1.37 1.66
N ALA A 197 -18.74 0.77 2.70
CA ALA A 197 -18.40 1.46 3.94
C ALA A 197 -16.94 1.94 3.99
N LEU A 198 -16.09 1.52 3.04
CA LEU A 198 -14.67 1.85 3.00
C LEU A 198 -14.44 3.05 2.07
N PRO A 199 -13.87 4.16 2.55
CA PRO A 199 -13.40 5.23 1.69
C PRO A 199 -12.35 4.73 0.69
N VAL A 200 -12.57 4.99 -0.61
CA VAL A 200 -11.69 4.57 -1.71
C VAL A 200 -11.13 5.81 -2.40
N LEU A 201 -9.85 5.78 -2.75
CA LEU A 201 -9.24 6.71 -3.69
C LEU A 201 -8.63 5.94 -4.85
N VAL A 202 -8.86 6.40 -6.07
CA VAL A 202 -8.13 5.94 -7.25
C VAL A 202 -7.33 7.11 -7.82
N ALA A 203 -6.06 6.86 -8.15
CA ALA A 203 -5.19 7.82 -8.80
C ALA A 203 -4.58 7.18 -10.06
N HIS A 204 -4.59 7.89 -11.20
CA HIS A 204 -4.14 7.32 -12.48
C HIS A 204 -3.60 8.38 -13.42
N GLY A 205 -2.55 8.06 -14.17
CA GLY A 205 -2.10 8.87 -15.30
C GLY A 205 -3.05 8.70 -16.49
N ILE A 206 -3.50 9.81 -17.11
CA ILE A 206 -4.45 9.73 -18.24
C ILE A 206 -3.81 9.02 -19.43
N ASP A 207 -2.51 9.22 -19.62
CA ASP A 207 -1.77 8.72 -20.78
C ASP A 207 -1.02 7.42 -20.47
N ASP A 208 -1.52 6.61 -19.52
CA ASP A 208 -0.92 5.34 -19.10
C ASP A 208 -1.00 4.29 -20.22
N PRO A 209 0.16 3.89 -20.83
CA PRO A 209 0.21 2.92 -21.92
C PRO A 209 0.27 1.46 -21.41
N VAL A 210 0.40 1.23 -20.10
CA VAL A 210 0.61 -0.09 -19.50
C VAL A 210 -0.69 -0.63 -18.90
N VAL A 211 -1.33 0.19 -18.05
CA VAL A 211 -2.63 -0.12 -17.46
C VAL A 211 -3.63 0.93 -17.95
N PRO A 212 -4.61 0.55 -18.77
CA PRO A 212 -5.61 1.50 -19.23
C PRO A 212 -6.32 2.19 -18.07
N ILE A 213 -6.45 3.51 -18.13
CA ILE A 213 -7.16 4.30 -17.11
C ILE A 213 -8.60 3.81 -16.88
N ALA A 214 -9.19 3.16 -17.88
CA ALA A 214 -10.50 2.52 -17.77
C ALA A 214 -10.59 1.53 -16.60
N CYS A 215 -9.48 0.86 -16.20
CA CYS A 215 -9.45 -0.04 -15.06
C CYS A 215 -9.81 0.68 -13.76
N SER A 216 -9.25 1.86 -13.53
CA SER A 216 -9.56 2.69 -12.34
C SER A 216 -10.95 3.33 -12.45
N ARG A 217 -11.33 3.83 -13.62
CA ARG A 217 -12.65 4.46 -13.86
C ARG A 217 -13.78 3.49 -13.60
N THR A 218 -13.71 2.27 -14.18
CA THR A 218 -14.71 1.22 -13.98
C THR A 218 -14.88 0.87 -12.50
N MET A 219 -13.78 0.76 -11.74
CA MET A 219 -13.88 0.51 -10.30
C MET A 219 -14.50 1.69 -9.55
N ALA A 220 -14.13 2.92 -9.88
CA ALA A 220 -14.71 4.12 -9.26
C ALA A 220 -16.22 4.20 -9.51
N GLU A 221 -16.66 3.94 -10.74
CA GLU A 221 -18.08 3.89 -11.10
C GLU A 221 -18.83 2.79 -10.34
N ALA A 222 -18.26 1.59 -10.27
CA ALA A 222 -18.85 0.47 -9.54
C ALA A 222 -18.99 0.75 -8.04
N VAL A 223 -17.97 1.37 -7.40
CA VAL A 223 -18.04 1.77 -5.99
C VAL A 223 -19.12 2.81 -5.77
N ARG A 224 -19.25 3.84 -6.64
CA ARG A 224 -20.34 4.83 -6.56
C ARG A 224 -21.69 4.19 -6.74
N ALA A 225 -21.87 3.32 -7.74
CA ALA A 225 -23.12 2.62 -8.00
C ALA A 225 -23.55 1.73 -6.82
N ALA A 226 -22.58 1.18 -6.08
CA ALA A 226 -22.83 0.42 -4.85
C ALA A 226 -23.14 1.32 -3.63
N GLY A 227 -23.14 2.65 -3.77
CA GLY A 227 -23.36 3.61 -2.69
C GLY A 227 -22.15 3.86 -1.81
N GLY A 228 -20.94 3.51 -2.29
CA GLY A 228 -19.68 3.78 -1.62
C GLY A 228 -19.10 5.16 -1.93
N SER A 229 -18.14 5.60 -1.12
CA SER A 229 -17.41 6.85 -1.30
C SER A 229 -16.12 6.60 -2.08
N VAL A 230 -15.94 7.31 -3.21
CA VAL A 230 -14.72 7.23 -4.02
C VAL A 230 -14.25 8.62 -4.46
N THR A 231 -12.98 8.90 -4.20
CA THR A 231 -12.24 10.05 -4.73
C THR A 231 -11.46 9.59 -5.96
N VAL A 232 -11.51 10.39 -7.03
CA VAL A 232 -10.79 10.09 -8.27
C VAL A 232 -9.79 11.21 -8.53
N ARG A 233 -8.55 10.84 -8.82
CA ARG A 233 -7.48 11.75 -9.22
C ARG A 233 -6.89 11.26 -10.54
N GLU A 234 -7.07 12.04 -11.57
CA GLU A 234 -6.53 11.76 -12.90
C GLU A 234 -5.48 12.81 -13.24
N TYR A 235 -4.34 12.37 -13.73
CA TYR A 235 -3.20 13.23 -14.00
C TYR A 235 -2.97 13.37 -15.51
N PRO A 236 -3.38 14.50 -16.13
CA PRO A 236 -3.12 14.77 -17.55
C PRO A 236 -1.61 14.83 -17.83
N GLY A 237 -1.17 14.28 -18.95
CA GLY A 237 0.23 14.26 -19.37
C GLY A 237 1.09 13.28 -18.57
N VAL A 238 0.48 12.42 -17.73
CA VAL A 238 1.20 11.44 -16.91
C VAL A 238 0.89 10.04 -17.43
N GLY A 239 1.95 9.26 -17.66
CA GLY A 239 1.88 7.86 -18.04
C GLY A 239 1.70 6.93 -16.85
N HIS A 240 2.31 5.71 -16.95
CA HIS A 240 2.15 4.67 -15.93
C HIS A 240 2.70 5.06 -14.56
N GLU A 241 3.81 5.81 -14.50
CA GLU A 241 4.48 6.18 -13.26
C GLU A 241 3.81 7.39 -12.57
N ALA A 242 2.53 7.26 -12.22
CA ALA A 242 1.78 8.33 -11.55
C ALA A 242 2.03 8.39 -10.03
N TRP A 243 2.71 7.41 -9.43
CA TRP A 243 2.90 7.32 -7.99
C TRP A 243 3.75 8.44 -7.37
N PRO A 244 4.80 9.01 -7.99
CA PRO A 244 5.50 10.15 -7.42
C PRO A 244 4.58 11.36 -7.23
N LYS A 245 3.65 11.56 -8.19
CA LYS A 245 2.64 12.61 -8.12
C LYS A 245 1.52 12.28 -7.12
N ALA A 246 1.15 11.01 -7.01
CA ALA A 246 0.09 10.57 -6.12
C ALA A 246 0.53 10.60 -4.64
N TYR A 247 1.75 10.17 -4.31
CA TYR A 247 2.27 10.12 -2.94
C TYR A 247 2.90 11.43 -2.46
N THR A 248 2.63 12.54 -3.13
CA THR A 248 3.04 13.85 -2.60
C THR A 248 2.46 14.11 -1.21
N THR A 249 3.17 14.93 -0.42
CA THR A 249 2.70 15.42 0.89
C THR A 249 1.92 16.74 0.78
N GLU A 250 1.63 17.20 -0.43
CA GLU A 250 0.80 18.36 -0.69
C GLU A 250 -0.68 18.07 -0.40
N ALA A 251 -1.50 19.09 -0.32
CA ALA A 251 -2.89 19.00 0.14
C ALA A 251 -3.76 18.02 -0.67
N ASP A 252 -3.43 17.81 -1.94
CA ASP A 252 -4.10 16.84 -2.82
C ASP A 252 -3.43 15.47 -2.84
N GLY A 253 -2.36 15.24 -2.06
CA GLY A 253 -1.66 13.96 -1.97
C GLY A 253 -2.53 12.84 -1.38
N VAL A 254 -2.30 11.62 -1.87
CA VAL A 254 -2.99 10.41 -1.38
C VAL A 254 -2.79 10.22 0.11
N LEU A 255 -1.61 10.53 0.63
CA LEU A 255 -1.28 10.37 2.04
C LEU A 255 -2.09 11.31 2.93
N VAL A 256 -2.22 12.58 2.53
CA VAL A 256 -3.03 13.57 3.27
C VAL A 256 -4.49 13.11 3.31
N TRP A 257 -5.01 12.65 2.17
CA TRP A 257 -6.36 12.10 2.11
C TRP A 257 -6.54 10.87 3.00
N MET A 258 -5.57 9.92 3.00
CA MET A 258 -5.63 8.72 3.83
C MET A 258 -5.64 9.05 5.31
N PHE A 259 -4.72 9.91 5.77
CA PHE A 259 -4.61 10.28 7.19
C PHE A 259 -5.84 11.04 7.72
N ALA A 260 -6.64 11.63 6.85
CA ALA A 260 -7.91 12.24 7.22
C ALA A 260 -9.04 11.21 7.44
N GLN A 261 -8.84 9.94 7.09
CA GLN A 261 -9.86 8.89 7.26
C GLN A 261 -9.65 8.11 8.56
N HIS A 262 -10.74 7.83 9.25
CA HIS A 262 -10.76 7.03 10.48
C HIS A 262 -11.91 6.02 10.42
N LYS A 263 -11.66 4.79 10.90
CA LYS A 263 -12.72 3.80 11.06
C LYS A 263 -13.72 4.26 12.09
N GLY A 264 -15.01 4.15 11.77
CA GLY A 264 -16.07 4.54 12.70
C GLY A 264 -16.33 6.04 12.81
N ALA A 265 -15.63 6.90 12.06
CA ALA A 265 -16.06 8.28 11.92
C ALA A 265 -17.42 8.32 11.20
N ALA A 266 -18.42 8.95 11.80
CA ALA A 266 -19.70 9.21 11.15
C ALA A 266 -19.44 10.02 9.87
N LYS A 267 -20.03 9.60 8.76
CA LYS A 267 -20.03 10.34 7.49
C LYS A 267 -21.02 11.47 7.55
#